data_27686adf43465c1fe6332b35557d86bb
#
_entry.id   27686adf43465c1fe6332b35557d86bb
#
_cell.length_a   1.000
_cell.length_b   1.000
_cell.length_c   1.000
_cell.angle_alpha   90.00
_cell.angle_beta   90.00
_cell.angle_gamma   90.00
#
_symmetry.space_group_name_H-M   'P 1'
#
loop_
_entity.id
_entity.type
_entity.pdbx_description
1 polymer ?
#
loop_
_entity_poly.entity_id
_entity_poly.type
_entity_poly.pdbx_seq_one_letter_code
_entity_poly.pdbx_strand_id
1 'polypeptide(L)'
;MGKFRELKVWQKAKDLAVHIYKLTADGYFKKDLGLRDQIRRAAVSMPSNIAEGDELDTDKQSIRHFYIAKGSAAEVLTQSIIAMRSAIFH
;
A
#
# COMPACT_ATOMS: atom_id res chain seq x y z
N MET A 1 17.86 -16.07 -4.55
CA MET A 1 16.42 -15.81 -4.68
C MET A 1 15.81 -15.58 -3.32
N GLY A 2 14.98 -14.57 -3.23
CA GLY A 2 14.37 -14.17 -1.98
C GLY A 2 13.25 -15.10 -1.54
N LYS A 3 12.90 -14.98 -0.27
CA LYS A 3 11.77 -15.71 0.34
C LYS A 3 10.82 -14.69 0.95
N PHE A 4 10.37 -13.75 0.12
CA PHE A 4 9.58 -12.60 0.61
C PHE A 4 8.33 -13.02 1.38
N ARG A 5 7.74 -14.15 1.04
CA ARG A 5 6.53 -14.63 1.73
C ARG A 5 6.77 -14.94 3.20
N GLU A 6 8.02 -15.19 3.60
CA GLU A 6 8.41 -15.42 4.98
C GLU A 6 8.72 -14.13 5.74
N LEU A 7 8.87 -12.99 5.04
CA LEU A 7 9.17 -11.72 5.67
C LEU A 7 7.94 -11.16 6.38
N LYS A 8 8.09 -10.83 7.66
CA LYS A 8 6.99 -10.24 8.44
C LYS A 8 6.51 -8.92 7.84
N VAL A 9 7.43 -8.09 7.35
CA VAL A 9 7.07 -6.82 6.73
C VAL A 9 6.21 -7.02 5.48
N TRP A 10 6.52 -8.04 4.67
CA TRP A 10 5.70 -8.36 3.51
C TRP A 10 4.30 -8.83 3.94
N GLN A 11 4.25 -9.72 4.92
CA GLN A 11 2.98 -10.24 5.42
C GLN A 11 2.08 -9.13 5.94
N LYS A 12 2.65 -8.20 6.73
CA LYS A 12 1.90 -7.05 7.24
C LYS A 12 1.45 -6.11 6.14
N ALA A 13 2.30 -5.84 5.17
CA ALA A 13 1.95 -4.99 4.03
C ALA A 13 0.84 -5.62 3.19
N LYS A 14 0.90 -6.91 2.95
CA LYS A 14 -0.12 -7.65 2.23
C LYS A 14 -1.45 -7.61 2.99
N ASP A 15 -1.42 -7.84 4.29
CA ASP A 15 -2.63 -7.80 5.13
C ASP A 15 -3.26 -6.40 5.13
N LEU A 16 -2.43 -5.36 5.19
CA LEU A 16 -2.91 -3.98 5.11
C LEU A 16 -3.57 -3.71 3.76
N ALA A 17 -2.98 -4.18 2.67
CA ALA A 17 -3.57 -4.00 1.34
C ALA A 17 -4.95 -4.67 1.25
N VAL A 18 -5.08 -5.88 1.77
CA VAL A 18 -6.37 -6.58 1.82
C VAL A 18 -7.38 -5.79 2.65
N HIS A 19 -6.93 -5.26 3.79
CA HIS A 19 -7.78 -4.45 4.67
C HIS A 19 -8.27 -3.18 3.98
N ILE A 20 -7.38 -2.51 3.24
CA ILE A 20 -7.73 -1.32 2.46
C ILE A 20 -8.81 -1.65 1.42
N TYR A 21 -8.71 -2.78 0.73
CA TYR A 21 -9.74 -3.20 -0.21
C TYR A 21 -11.10 -3.36 0.47
N LYS A 22 -11.12 -3.97 1.65
CA LYS A 22 -12.37 -4.16 2.39
C LYS A 22 -12.96 -2.83 2.87
N LEU A 23 -12.12 -1.95 3.42
CA LEU A 23 -12.55 -0.64 3.90
C LEU A 23 -13.07 0.26 2.78
N THR A 24 -12.47 0.17 1.60
CA THR A 24 -12.81 1.04 0.48
C THR A 24 -13.97 0.53 -0.37
N ALA A 25 -14.54 -0.62 -0.03
CA ALA A 25 -15.70 -1.15 -0.72
C ALA A 25 -16.98 -0.37 -0.38
N ASP A 26 -17.00 0.32 0.76
CA ASP A 26 -18.19 0.99 1.28
C ASP A 26 -17.89 2.42 1.73
N GLY A 27 -18.93 3.11 2.21
CA GLY A 27 -18.82 4.42 2.82
C GLY A 27 -18.46 5.50 1.83
N TYR A 28 -17.60 6.44 2.26
CA TYR A 28 -17.18 7.58 1.46
C TYR A 28 -16.56 7.18 0.12
N PHE A 29 -15.86 6.05 0.07
CA PHE A 29 -15.19 5.59 -1.13
C PHE A 29 -16.13 5.23 -2.27
N LYS A 30 -17.41 4.97 -1.99
CA LYS A 30 -18.41 4.78 -3.04
C LYS A 30 -18.69 6.08 -3.79
N LYS A 31 -18.49 7.23 -3.15
CA LYS A 31 -18.73 8.55 -3.73
C LYS A 31 -17.48 9.12 -4.39
N ASP A 32 -16.31 8.67 -3.97
CA ASP A 32 -15.04 9.17 -4.48
C ASP A 32 -14.22 8.01 -5.06
N LEU A 33 -14.57 7.62 -6.27
CA LEU A 33 -13.93 6.49 -6.94
C LEU A 33 -12.47 6.79 -7.30
N GLY A 34 -12.14 8.05 -7.56
CA GLY A 34 -10.76 8.45 -7.84
C GLY A 34 -9.84 8.20 -6.64
N LEU A 35 -10.27 8.64 -5.45
CA LEU A 35 -9.50 8.42 -4.23
C LEU A 35 -9.43 6.93 -3.89
N ARG A 36 -10.54 6.20 -4.07
CA ARG A 36 -10.55 4.74 -3.86
C ARG A 36 -9.48 4.07 -4.70
N ASP A 37 -9.42 4.40 -5.98
CA ASP A 37 -8.47 3.76 -6.90
C ASP A 37 -7.03 4.12 -6.55
N GLN A 38 -6.77 5.36 -6.14
CA GLN A 38 -5.44 5.79 -5.72
C GLN A 38 -4.97 5.07 -4.47
N ILE A 39 -5.81 4.96 -3.44
CA ILE A 39 -5.41 4.31 -2.19
C ILE A 39 -5.21 2.80 -2.38
N ARG A 40 -6.02 2.17 -3.21
CA ARG A 40 -5.85 0.76 -3.56
C ARG A 40 -4.55 0.51 -4.30
N ARG A 41 -4.22 1.39 -5.24
CA ARG A 41 -2.97 1.30 -6.01
C ARG A 41 -1.76 1.46 -5.09
N ALA A 42 -1.79 2.43 -4.20
CA ALA A 42 -0.71 2.64 -3.22
C ALA A 42 -0.59 1.44 -2.27
N ALA A 43 -1.73 0.90 -1.82
CA ALA A 43 -1.74 -0.24 -0.91
C ALA A 43 -1.10 -1.49 -1.55
N VAL A 44 -1.42 -1.80 -2.79
CA VAL A 44 -0.84 -2.95 -3.51
C VAL A 44 0.64 -2.73 -3.79
N SER A 45 1.05 -1.48 -4.03
CA SER A 45 2.45 -1.14 -4.29
C SER A 45 3.38 -1.49 -3.12
N MET A 46 2.88 -1.46 -1.87
CA MET A 46 3.70 -1.79 -0.70
C MET A 46 4.22 -3.24 -0.73
N PRO A 47 3.36 -4.27 -0.70
CA PRO A 47 3.86 -5.64 -0.72
C PRO A 47 4.54 -5.99 -2.04
N SER A 48 4.08 -5.43 -3.16
CA SER A 48 4.68 -5.70 -4.46
C SER A 48 6.14 -5.26 -4.50
N ASN A 49 6.45 -4.07 -4.00
CA ASN A 49 7.83 -3.57 -4.00
C ASN A 49 8.70 -4.26 -2.96
N ILE A 50 8.16 -4.67 -1.83
CA ILE A 50 8.89 -5.47 -0.86
C ILE A 50 9.30 -6.80 -1.50
N ALA A 51 8.37 -7.46 -2.18
CA ALA A 51 8.62 -8.72 -2.86
C ALA A 51 9.68 -8.56 -3.97
N GLU A 52 9.53 -7.53 -4.81
CA GLU A 52 10.50 -7.27 -5.88
C GLU A 52 11.89 -6.98 -5.31
N GLY A 53 11.97 -6.18 -4.24
CA GLY A 53 13.24 -5.87 -3.60
C GLY A 53 13.92 -7.12 -3.06
N ASP A 54 13.16 -8.04 -2.49
CA ASP A 54 13.71 -9.28 -1.95
C ASP A 54 14.19 -10.25 -3.05
N GLU A 55 13.63 -10.17 -4.25
CA GLU A 55 13.98 -11.03 -5.37
C GLU A 55 15.15 -10.52 -6.22
N LEU A 56 15.56 -9.26 -6.05
CA LEU A 56 16.62 -8.67 -6.87
C LEU A 56 18.02 -9.07 -6.42
N ASP A 57 18.95 -9.14 -7.38
CA ASP A 57 20.30 -9.64 -7.17
C ASP A 57 21.26 -8.63 -6.54
N THR A 58 20.95 -7.34 -6.60
CA THR A 58 21.85 -6.30 -6.08
C THR A 58 21.20 -5.52 -4.95
N ASP A 59 22.00 -5.16 -3.95
CA ASP A 59 21.54 -4.36 -2.81
C ASP A 59 20.99 -3.00 -3.25
N LYS A 60 21.62 -2.38 -4.24
CA LYS A 60 21.19 -1.09 -4.76
C LYS A 60 19.77 -1.14 -5.30
N GLN A 61 19.45 -2.17 -6.10
CA GLN A 61 18.12 -2.36 -6.65
C GLN A 61 17.11 -2.70 -5.55
N SER A 62 17.50 -3.58 -4.62
CA SER A 62 16.65 -3.95 -3.49
C SER A 62 16.27 -2.75 -2.65
N ILE A 63 17.25 -1.91 -2.31
CA ILE A 63 17.04 -0.69 -1.51
C ILE A 63 16.07 0.25 -2.22
N ARG A 64 16.22 0.43 -3.53
CA ARG A 64 15.32 1.28 -4.31
C ARG A 64 13.86 0.83 -4.17
N HIS A 65 13.61 -0.47 -4.32
CA HIS A 65 12.26 -1.02 -4.20
C HIS A 65 11.70 -0.87 -2.78
N PHE A 66 12.54 -1.03 -1.76
CA PHE A 66 12.10 -0.82 -0.37
C PHE A 66 11.75 0.65 -0.11
N TYR A 67 12.48 1.59 -0.72
CA TYR A 67 12.12 3.01 -0.62
C TYR A 67 10.80 3.32 -1.33
N ILE A 68 10.53 2.68 -2.47
CA ILE A 68 9.24 2.83 -3.15
C ILE A 68 8.11 2.31 -2.24
N ALA A 69 8.31 1.17 -1.61
CA ALA A 69 7.33 0.61 -0.67
C ALA A 69 7.06 1.57 0.49
N LYS A 70 8.11 2.19 1.04
CA LYS A 70 7.98 3.18 2.11
C LYS A 70 7.18 4.39 1.66
N GLY A 71 7.45 4.90 0.45
CA GLY A 71 6.68 6.00 -0.14
C GLY A 71 5.22 5.64 -0.34
N SER A 72 4.95 4.43 -0.79
CA SER A 72 3.58 3.94 -0.95
C SER A 72 2.83 3.87 0.38
N ALA A 73 3.51 3.47 1.46
CA ALA A 73 2.92 3.47 2.80
C ALA A 73 2.54 4.89 3.23
N ALA A 74 3.38 5.87 2.96
CA ALA A 74 3.09 7.28 3.25
C ALA A 74 1.88 7.76 2.44
N GLU A 75 1.74 7.34 1.19
CA GLU A 75 0.57 7.66 0.37
C GLU A 75 -0.71 7.07 0.95
N VAL A 76 -0.68 5.79 1.36
CA VAL A 76 -1.85 5.15 1.99
C VAL A 76 -2.28 5.92 3.23
N LEU A 77 -1.34 6.30 4.09
CA LEU A 77 -1.64 7.06 5.29
C LEU A 77 -2.25 8.41 4.95
N THR A 78 -1.63 9.15 4.02
CA THR A 78 -2.10 10.48 3.61
C THR A 78 -3.50 10.42 3.02
N GLN A 79 -3.73 9.48 2.11
CA GLN A 79 -5.03 9.32 1.45
C GLN A 79 -6.11 8.84 2.42
N SER A 80 -5.75 8.03 3.40
CA SER A 80 -6.67 7.61 4.47
C SER A 80 -7.11 8.80 5.31
N ILE A 81 -6.19 9.69 5.64
CA ILE A 81 -6.50 10.90 6.40
C ILE A 81 -7.40 11.82 5.59
N ILE A 82 -7.11 12.00 4.30
CA ILE A 82 -7.94 12.81 3.41
C ILE A 82 -9.36 12.26 3.35
N ALA A 83 -9.49 10.94 3.16
CA ALA A 83 -10.80 10.29 3.10
C ALA A 83 -11.59 10.48 4.39
N MET A 84 -10.92 10.28 5.53
CA MET A 84 -11.57 10.41 6.84
C MET A 84 -12.07 11.83 7.08
N ARG A 85 -11.25 12.82 6.79
CA ARG A 85 -11.63 14.23 6.96
C ARG A 85 -12.71 14.65 5.98
N SER A 86 -12.65 14.21 4.75
CA SER A 86 -13.68 14.49 3.74
C SER A 86 -15.02 13.89 4.13
N ALA A 87 -15.02 12.68 4.69
CA ALA A 87 -16.24 12.02 5.15
C ALA A 87 -16.91 12.79 6.30
N ILE A 88 -16.11 13.34 7.22
CA ILE A 88 -16.62 14.10 8.37
C ILE A 88 -17.30 15.40 7.93
N PHE A 89 -16.70 16.10 6.96
CA PHE A 89 -17.21 17.40 6.51
C PHE A 89 -18.12 17.33 5.28
N HIS A 90 -18.44 16.14 4.85
CA HIS A 90 -19.28 15.93 3.69
C HIS A 90 -20.69 15.50 4.12
#